data_a6462b5cc9e25330dd7a98449d7f465f
#
_entry.id   a6462b5cc9e25330dd7a98449d7f465f
#
_cell.length_a   1.000
_cell.length_b   1.000
_cell.length_c   1.000
_cell.angle_alpha   90.00
_cell.angle_beta   90.00
_cell.angle_gamma   90.00
#
_symmetry.space_group_name_H-M   'P 1'
#
loop_
_entity.id
_entity.type
_entity.pdbx_description
1 polymer ?
#
loop_
_entity_poly.entity_id
_entity_poly.type
_entity_poly.pdbx_seq_one_letter_code
_entity_poly.pdbx_strand_id
1 'polypeptide(L)'
;MLCVKCKREIPDDFAFCNFCGASQQKRQRNPKKRGNGQGSVFPLKRGGYIAIVTVGWYKDENGKRRRKTKSKTFAKKGDAIKALPGLIATYEIPKDITLTELHDLYIAGSEYKKLSKSQSNKMGYAWNRWKEMEFRGIQTLTVSDMETMIEQKTESYYPAHDMKVLMSHLYSIAIKKEIVHYNKTEYVDVPFDAPKAKREVWTQEEVDALWKDYEAHPFTAYVLIMCYAGLRYGELSTIYLEDIHLDESYMIGGIKTEAGTNREIPIHEKIKPLIQRMMNGRRKKLLEMNEDNFYNAYWETIDRAGLRHLPPHTCRHFFFSRMTSEGVQGGIIAEVGGHANYLTTLKNYVRIPLADKIASVNKI
;
A
#
# COMPACT_ATOMS: atom_id res chain seq x y z
N MET A 1 -23.97 31.71 45.42
CA MET A 1 -23.25 30.48 45.00
C MET A 1 -22.26 30.75 43.88
N LEU A 2 -21.25 29.89 43.71
CA LEU A 2 -20.34 30.01 42.57
C LEU A 2 -20.91 29.31 41.33
N CYS A 3 -20.88 29.97 40.20
CA CYS A 3 -21.31 29.39 38.92
C CYS A 3 -20.53 28.10 38.58
N VAL A 4 -21.23 27.02 38.20
CA VAL A 4 -20.62 25.72 37.87
C VAL A 4 -19.66 25.77 36.68
N LYS A 5 -19.79 26.75 35.77
CA LYS A 5 -18.97 26.90 34.56
C LYS A 5 -17.87 27.96 34.69
N CYS A 6 -18.23 29.22 34.97
CA CYS A 6 -17.28 30.33 34.97
C CYS A 6 -16.73 30.69 36.34
N LYS A 7 -17.20 30.05 37.43
CA LYS A 7 -16.73 30.20 38.82
C LYS A 7 -16.93 31.60 39.43
N ARG A 8 -17.67 32.49 38.76
CA ARG A 8 -18.02 33.82 39.28
C ARG A 8 -19.16 33.67 40.30
N GLU A 9 -19.19 34.56 41.26
CA GLU A 9 -20.22 34.61 42.27
C GLU A 9 -21.53 35.10 41.66
N ILE A 10 -22.62 34.39 41.95
CA ILE A 10 -23.97 34.68 41.46
C ILE A 10 -24.97 34.49 42.59
N PRO A 11 -26.13 35.18 42.58
CA PRO A 11 -27.19 34.96 43.57
C PRO A 11 -27.63 33.49 43.60
N ASP A 12 -28.00 33.01 44.80
CA ASP A 12 -28.30 31.62 45.03
C ASP A 12 -29.59 31.10 44.38
N ASP A 13 -30.46 32.00 44.04
CA ASP A 13 -31.77 31.76 43.39
C ASP A 13 -31.72 31.74 41.85
N PHE A 14 -30.56 32.06 41.26
CA PHE A 14 -30.43 32.11 39.79
C PHE A 14 -30.35 30.72 39.19
N ALA A 15 -31.37 30.41 38.33
CA ALA A 15 -31.40 29.17 37.53
C ALA A 15 -30.32 29.15 36.44
N PHE A 16 -29.87 30.32 35.97
CA PHE A 16 -28.83 30.49 34.97
C PHE A 16 -27.83 31.57 35.38
N CYS A 17 -26.57 31.38 35.04
CA CYS A 17 -25.56 32.40 35.32
C CYS A 17 -25.73 33.61 34.42
N ASN A 18 -25.80 34.80 35.01
CA ASN A 18 -25.94 36.09 34.30
C ASN A 18 -24.67 36.50 33.53
N PHE A 19 -23.51 35.86 33.80
CA PHE A 19 -22.25 36.17 33.13
C PHE A 19 -21.95 35.24 31.94
N CYS A 20 -22.33 33.94 32.01
CA CYS A 20 -21.96 32.94 30.98
C CYS A 20 -23.15 32.10 30.46
N GLY A 21 -24.38 32.37 30.90
CA GLY A 21 -25.60 31.68 30.47
C GLY A 21 -25.73 30.22 30.92
N ALA A 22 -24.77 29.70 31.70
CA ALA A 22 -24.79 28.28 32.13
C ALA A 22 -25.91 28.03 33.14
N SER A 23 -26.70 26.95 32.91
CA SER A 23 -27.69 26.49 33.87
C SER A 23 -27.03 26.01 35.17
N GLN A 24 -27.55 26.45 36.32
CA GLN A 24 -27.06 26.07 37.63
C GLN A 24 -27.83 24.86 38.20
N GLN A 25 -28.93 24.48 37.57
CA GLN A 25 -29.69 23.29 37.94
C GLN A 25 -28.87 22.02 37.57
N LYS A 26 -28.51 21.19 38.54
CA LYS A 26 -27.96 19.86 38.29
C LYS A 26 -29.01 19.04 37.53
N ARG A 27 -28.85 18.82 36.25
CA ARG A 27 -29.62 17.80 35.53
C ARG A 27 -29.39 16.47 36.22
N GLN A 28 -30.40 15.95 36.92
CA GLN A 28 -30.40 14.56 37.41
C GLN A 28 -30.27 13.65 36.17
N ARG A 29 -29.08 13.15 35.94
CA ARG A 29 -28.87 12.07 34.96
C ARG A 29 -29.53 10.82 35.57
N ASN A 30 -30.68 10.42 35.02
CA ASN A 30 -31.23 9.10 35.30
C ASN A 30 -30.15 8.08 34.97
N PRO A 31 -29.74 7.21 35.91
CA PRO A 31 -28.74 6.20 35.63
C PRO A 31 -29.21 5.35 34.45
N LYS A 32 -28.38 5.18 33.45
CA LYS A 32 -28.67 4.31 32.31
C LYS A 32 -28.86 2.90 32.85
N LYS A 33 -30.09 2.39 32.86
CA LYS A 33 -30.44 1.06 33.41
C LYS A 33 -29.90 -0.11 32.60
N ARG A 34 -29.30 0.15 31.39
CA ARG A 34 -28.72 -0.85 30.50
C ARG A 34 -27.49 -0.32 29.79
N GLY A 35 -26.55 -1.23 29.48
CA GLY A 35 -25.34 -0.91 28.71
C GLY A 35 -25.65 -0.46 27.28
N ASN A 36 -24.68 0.22 26.64
CA ASN A 36 -24.77 0.58 25.23
C ASN A 36 -24.91 -0.69 24.36
N GLY A 37 -25.78 -0.65 23.33
CA GLY A 37 -26.00 -1.79 22.43
C GLY A 37 -27.11 -2.76 22.85
N GLN A 38 -27.56 -2.74 24.11
CA GLN A 38 -28.58 -3.68 24.62
C GLN A 38 -30.03 -3.34 24.23
N GLY A 39 -30.24 -2.33 23.40
CA GLY A 39 -31.58 -1.88 22.98
C GLY A 39 -32.31 -1.07 24.08
N SER A 40 -33.49 -0.61 23.76
CA SER A 40 -34.33 0.24 24.62
C SER A 40 -35.79 -0.17 24.55
N VAL A 41 -36.52 0.01 25.65
CA VAL A 41 -37.95 -0.23 25.73
C VAL A 41 -38.65 1.04 26.15
N PHE A 42 -39.65 1.46 25.38
CA PHE A 42 -40.43 2.68 25.62
C PHE A 42 -41.93 2.35 25.73
N PRO A 43 -42.70 3.06 26.60
CA PRO A 43 -44.14 2.95 26.61
C PRO A 43 -44.73 3.62 25.34
N LEU A 44 -45.82 3.07 24.82
CA LEU A 44 -46.57 3.62 23.70
C LEU A 44 -47.76 4.44 24.23
N LYS A 45 -48.08 5.57 23.56
CA LYS A 45 -49.21 6.43 23.93
C LYS A 45 -50.58 5.72 23.89
N ARG A 46 -50.72 4.69 23.05
CA ARG A 46 -51.92 3.87 22.91
C ARG A 46 -51.95 2.62 23.81
N GLY A 47 -51.08 2.55 24.79
CA GLY A 47 -50.91 1.39 25.65
C GLY A 47 -49.88 0.38 25.10
N GLY A 48 -49.27 -0.39 25.98
CA GLY A 48 -48.17 -1.36 25.65
C GLY A 48 -46.78 -0.73 25.59
N TYR A 49 -45.83 -1.51 25.11
CA TYR A 49 -44.39 -1.16 25.09
C TYR A 49 -43.77 -1.52 23.75
N ILE A 50 -42.86 -0.70 23.28
CA ILE A 50 -42.04 -0.99 22.11
C ILE A 50 -40.60 -1.27 22.52
N ALA A 51 -40.07 -2.44 22.09
CA ALA A 51 -38.64 -2.77 22.17
C ALA A 51 -37.97 -2.35 20.89
N ILE A 52 -36.88 -1.59 20.98
CA ILE A 52 -36.11 -1.07 19.86
C ILE A 52 -34.65 -1.42 20.04
N VAL A 53 -34.06 -2.03 19.01
CA VAL A 53 -32.61 -2.27 18.92
C VAL A 53 -32.02 -1.55 17.73
N THR A 54 -30.80 -1.03 17.87
CA THR A 54 -30.07 -0.44 16.75
C THR A 54 -29.31 -1.56 16.08
N VAL A 55 -29.60 -1.79 14.79
CA VAL A 55 -28.99 -2.84 13.98
C VAL A 55 -27.95 -2.31 12.99
N GLY A 56 -27.78 -1.00 12.92
CA GLY A 56 -26.77 -0.40 12.05
C GLY A 56 -26.94 1.12 11.92
N TRP A 57 -26.14 1.71 11.05
CA TRP A 57 -26.17 3.11 10.69
C TRP A 57 -26.04 3.25 9.19
N TYR A 58 -26.71 4.23 8.59
CA TYR A 58 -26.59 4.58 7.18
C TYR A 58 -26.52 6.10 7.02
N LYS A 59 -26.06 6.57 5.87
CA LYS A 59 -26.15 7.98 5.49
C LYS A 59 -27.39 8.16 4.61
N ASP A 60 -28.23 9.14 4.93
CA ASP A 60 -29.35 9.51 4.08
C ASP A 60 -28.88 10.28 2.83
N GLU A 61 -29.80 10.60 1.92
CA GLU A 61 -29.56 11.32 0.66
C GLU A 61 -28.82 12.67 0.86
N ASN A 62 -28.94 13.25 2.05
CA ASN A 62 -28.26 14.48 2.45
C ASN A 62 -26.91 14.22 3.17
N GLY A 63 -26.38 12.99 3.16
CA GLY A 63 -25.13 12.62 3.82
C GLY A 63 -25.21 12.54 5.35
N LYS A 64 -26.37 12.75 5.96
CA LYS A 64 -26.55 12.73 7.42
C LYS A 64 -26.63 11.30 7.95
N ARG A 65 -25.87 11.01 9.00
CA ARG A 65 -25.85 9.70 9.66
C ARG A 65 -27.17 9.39 10.34
N ARG A 66 -27.85 8.34 9.90
CA ARG A 66 -29.13 7.83 10.42
C ARG A 66 -28.96 6.46 11.06
N ARG A 67 -29.78 6.20 12.06
CA ARG A 67 -29.78 4.93 12.78
C ARG A 67 -30.78 3.96 12.14
N LYS A 68 -30.31 2.78 11.73
CA LYS A 68 -31.17 1.66 11.30
C LYS A 68 -31.60 0.89 12.54
N THR A 69 -32.91 0.73 12.74
CA THR A 69 -33.47 0.12 13.94
C THR A 69 -34.44 -0.99 13.60
N LYS A 70 -34.48 -2.06 14.43
CA LYS A 70 -35.59 -3.02 14.48
C LYS A 70 -36.42 -2.78 15.74
N SER A 71 -37.74 -2.95 15.62
CA SER A 71 -38.64 -2.77 16.76
C SER A 71 -39.77 -3.81 16.72
N LYS A 72 -40.28 -4.14 17.92
CA LYS A 72 -41.46 -4.98 18.08
C LYS A 72 -42.25 -4.47 19.29
N THR A 73 -43.59 -4.52 19.19
CA THR A 73 -44.51 -4.06 20.25
C THR A 73 -44.99 -5.22 21.10
N PHE A 74 -45.24 -4.95 22.39
CA PHE A 74 -45.65 -5.92 23.39
C PHE A 74 -46.65 -5.30 24.33
N ALA A 75 -47.57 -6.09 24.87
CA ALA A 75 -48.55 -5.64 25.84
C ALA A 75 -47.92 -5.33 27.19
N LYS A 76 -46.89 -6.11 27.59
CA LYS A 76 -46.22 -5.98 28.91
C LYS A 76 -44.75 -5.56 28.73
N LYS A 77 -44.26 -4.73 29.65
CA LYS A 77 -42.87 -4.26 29.68
C LYS A 77 -41.86 -5.39 29.81
N GLY A 78 -42.18 -6.41 30.63
CA GLY A 78 -41.32 -7.57 30.86
C GLY A 78 -41.07 -8.36 29.58
N ASP A 79 -42.11 -8.55 28.75
CA ASP A 79 -42.00 -9.27 27.48
C ASP A 79 -41.20 -8.50 26.45
N ALA A 80 -41.38 -7.17 26.43
CA ALA A 80 -40.57 -6.28 25.59
C ALA A 80 -39.08 -6.35 25.96
N ILE A 81 -38.76 -6.46 27.24
CA ILE A 81 -37.39 -6.61 27.75
C ILE A 81 -36.79 -7.97 27.37
N LYS A 82 -37.55 -9.05 27.56
CA LYS A 82 -37.12 -10.42 27.24
C LYS A 82 -36.89 -10.62 25.75
N ALA A 83 -37.60 -9.87 24.91
CA ALA A 83 -37.50 -9.96 23.45
C ALA A 83 -36.27 -9.21 22.87
N LEU A 84 -35.63 -8.31 23.63
CA LEU A 84 -34.47 -7.56 23.12
C LEU A 84 -33.32 -8.44 22.62
N PRO A 85 -32.85 -9.49 23.34
CA PRO A 85 -31.83 -10.37 22.84
C PRO A 85 -32.25 -11.08 21.54
N GLY A 86 -33.50 -11.52 21.44
CA GLY A 86 -34.05 -12.14 20.22
C GLY A 86 -34.13 -11.16 19.03
N LEU A 87 -34.45 -9.87 19.28
CA LEU A 87 -34.45 -8.84 18.25
C LEU A 87 -33.04 -8.52 17.75
N ILE A 88 -32.02 -8.68 18.59
CA ILE A 88 -30.61 -8.59 18.21
C ILE A 88 -30.20 -9.84 17.42
N ALA A 89 -30.59 -11.03 17.91
CA ALA A 89 -30.25 -12.31 17.30
C ALA A 89 -30.99 -12.60 15.97
N THR A 90 -32.20 -12.04 15.76
CA THR A 90 -32.96 -12.12 14.50
C THR A 90 -32.54 -11.05 13.47
N TYR A 91 -31.44 -10.31 13.72
CA TYR A 91 -30.72 -9.75 12.60
C TYR A 91 -30.27 -10.95 11.75
N GLU A 92 -30.85 -11.11 10.58
CA GLU A 92 -30.34 -12.09 9.61
C GLU A 92 -28.87 -11.78 9.45
N ILE A 93 -28.02 -12.63 10.04
CA ILE A 93 -26.60 -12.67 9.69
C ILE A 93 -26.61 -12.81 8.19
N PRO A 94 -26.08 -11.86 7.40
CA PRO A 94 -26.01 -12.02 5.97
C PRO A 94 -25.43 -13.40 5.72
N LYS A 95 -26.05 -14.17 4.82
CA LYS A 95 -25.67 -15.54 4.44
C LYS A 95 -24.15 -15.69 4.52
N ASP A 96 -23.70 -16.67 5.28
CA ASP A 96 -22.30 -16.85 5.62
C ASP A 96 -21.48 -16.96 4.33
N ILE A 97 -20.92 -15.86 3.87
CA ILE A 97 -20.14 -15.82 2.63
C ILE A 97 -18.76 -16.40 2.92
N THR A 98 -18.39 -17.40 2.17
CA THR A 98 -17.10 -18.08 2.29
C THR A 98 -15.95 -17.23 1.74
N LEU A 99 -14.72 -17.55 2.16
CA LEU A 99 -13.53 -16.89 1.59
C LEU A 99 -13.41 -17.16 0.08
N THR A 100 -13.83 -18.33 -0.42
CA THR A 100 -13.89 -18.65 -1.86
C THR A 100 -14.81 -17.68 -2.60
N GLU A 101 -16.04 -17.51 -2.13
CA GLU A 101 -17.02 -16.60 -2.77
C GLU A 101 -16.52 -15.14 -2.78
N LEU A 102 -15.84 -14.70 -1.70
CA LEU A 102 -15.22 -13.37 -1.66
C LEU A 102 -14.02 -13.26 -2.59
N HIS A 103 -13.20 -14.30 -2.69
CA HIS A 103 -12.07 -14.32 -3.61
C HIS A 103 -12.55 -14.28 -5.07
N ASP A 104 -13.59 -14.99 -5.42
CA ASP A 104 -14.19 -14.94 -6.77
C ASP A 104 -14.70 -13.54 -7.11
N LEU A 105 -15.34 -12.87 -6.15
CA LEU A 105 -15.74 -11.47 -6.29
C LEU A 105 -14.53 -10.53 -6.43
N TYR A 106 -13.43 -10.80 -5.73
CA TYR A 106 -12.20 -10.03 -5.82
C TYR A 106 -11.57 -10.12 -7.21
N ILE A 107 -11.37 -11.35 -7.74
CA ILE A 107 -10.77 -11.54 -9.06
C ILE A 107 -11.67 -11.03 -10.21
N ALA A 108 -13.01 -11.07 -10.03
CA ALA A 108 -13.94 -10.47 -10.97
C ALA A 108 -13.97 -8.94 -10.96
N GLY A 109 -13.47 -8.33 -9.86
CA GLY A 109 -13.51 -6.89 -9.62
C GLY A 109 -12.59 -6.07 -10.52
N SER A 110 -12.95 -4.80 -10.71
CA SER A 110 -12.15 -3.86 -11.52
C SER A 110 -10.77 -3.57 -10.92
N GLU A 111 -10.64 -3.60 -9.60
CA GLU A 111 -9.37 -3.37 -8.90
C GLU A 111 -8.36 -4.50 -9.22
N TYR A 112 -8.80 -5.77 -9.18
CA TYR A 112 -7.94 -6.89 -9.53
C TYR A 112 -7.52 -6.86 -11.01
N LYS A 113 -8.44 -6.50 -11.92
CA LYS A 113 -8.16 -6.41 -13.37
C LYS A 113 -7.13 -5.35 -13.74
N LYS A 114 -6.91 -4.36 -12.87
CA LYS A 114 -5.87 -3.32 -13.04
C LYS A 114 -4.51 -3.74 -12.50
N LEU A 115 -4.42 -4.87 -11.80
CA LEU A 115 -3.15 -5.37 -11.29
C LEU A 115 -2.22 -5.78 -12.42
N SER A 116 -0.93 -5.48 -12.26
CA SER A 116 0.09 -6.05 -13.13
C SER A 116 0.14 -7.58 -12.98
N LYS A 117 0.66 -8.29 -13.98
CA LYS A 117 0.84 -9.75 -13.92
C LYS A 117 1.60 -10.20 -12.66
N SER A 118 2.65 -9.46 -12.29
CA SER A 118 3.41 -9.75 -11.05
C SER A 118 2.55 -9.61 -9.80
N GLN A 119 1.74 -8.55 -9.69
CA GLN A 119 0.84 -8.34 -8.56
C GLN A 119 -0.26 -9.40 -8.50
N SER A 120 -0.89 -9.74 -9.63
CA SER A 120 -1.90 -10.80 -9.67
C SER A 120 -1.33 -12.16 -9.30
N ASN A 121 -0.10 -12.49 -9.74
CA ASN A 121 0.60 -13.71 -9.33
C ASN A 121 0.83 -13.75 -7.81
N LYS A 122 1.27 -12.65 -7.20
CA LYS A 122 1.42 -12.56 -5.73
C LYS A 122 0.12 -12.84 -4.99
N MET A 123 -0.99 -12.25 -5.45
CA MET A 123 -2.32 -12.52 -4.88
C MET A 123 -2.74 -13.99 -5.07
N GLY A 124 -2.42 -14.59 -6.22
CA GLY A 124 -2.63 -16.01 -6.47
C GLY A 124 -1.83 -16.93 -5.51
N TYR A 125 -0.55 -16.61 -5.27
CA TYR A 125 0.27 -17.34 -4.28
C TYR A 125 -0.25 -17.14 -2.86
N ALA A 126 -0.69 -15.94 -2.50
CA ALA A 126 -1.31 -15.68 -1.21
C ALA A 126 -2.61 -16.48 -1.05
N TRP A 127 -3.46 -16.53 -2.07
CA TRP A 127 -4.69 -17.33 -2.07
C TRP A 127 -4.40 -18.82 -1.86
N ASN A 128 -3.41 -19.37 -2.56
CA ASN A 128 -3.04 -20.78 -2.39
C ASN A 128 -2.66 -21.13 -0.94
N ARG A 129 -2.10 -20.18 -0.19
CA ARG A 129 -1.79 -20.37 1.23
C ARG A 129 -3.03 -20.33 2.13
N TRP A 130 -4.10 -19.62 1.71
CA TRP A 130 -5.38 -19.56 2.42
C TRP A 130 -6.32 -20.76 2.12
N LYS A 131 -5.97 -21.66 1.20
CA LYS A 131 -6.82 -22.75 0.72
C LYS A 131 -7.42 -23.65 1.82
N GLU A 132 -6.73 -23.87 2.92
CA GLU A 132 -7.26 -24.66 4.03
C GLU A 132 -8.45 -24.01 4.73
N MET A 133 -8.60 -22.70 4.59
CA MET A 133 -9.70 -21.92 5.16
C MET A 133 -10.75 -21.48 4.12
N GLU A 134 -10.63 -21.91 2.86
CA GLU A 134 -11.42 -21.38 1.75
C GLU A 134 -12.94 -21.48 1.93
N PHE A 135 -13.41 -22.48 2.65
CA PHE A 135 -14.85 -22.68 2.93
C PHE A 135 -15.31 -22.04 4.24
N ARG A 136 -14.40 -21.41 5.00
CA ARG A 136 -14.80 -20.68 6.21
C ARG A 136 -15.50 -19.37 5.85
N GLY A 137 -16.55 -19.05 6.62
CA GLY A 137 -17.21 -17.75 6.54
C GLY A 137 -16.32 -16.63 7.11
N ILE A 138 -16.19 -15.52 6.40
CA ILE A 138 -15.36 -14.39 6.83
C ILE A 138 -15.78 -13.81 8.20
N GLN A 139 -17.06 -13.91 8.54
CA GLN A 139 -17.60 -13.45 9.81
C GLN A 139 -17.06 -14.25 11.00
N THR A 140 -16.84 -15.56 10.80
CA THR A 140 -16.37 -16.50 11.83
C THR A 140 -14.85 -16.49 11.99
N LEU A 141 -14.14 -15.89 11.04
CA LEU A 141 -12.69 -15.81 11.07
C LEU A 141 -12.22 -14.85 12.17
N THR A 142 -11.36 -15.33 13.05
CA THR A 142 -10.74 -14.52 14.11
C THR A 142 -9.36 -13.99 13.69
N VAL A 143 -8.84 -13.00 14.42
CA VAL A 143 -7.45 -12.51 14.23
C VAL A 143 -6.47 -13.66 14.45
N SER A 144 -6.64 -14.41 15.54
CA SER A 144 -5.77 -15.55 15.87
C SER A 144 -5.78 -16.66 14.81
N ASP A 145 -6.94 -16.93 14.17
CA ASP A 145 -7.00 -17.88 13.05
C ASP A 145 -6.11 -17.42 11.88
N MET A 146 -6.13 -16.11 11.59
CA MET A 146 -5.34 -15.54 10.49
C MET A 146 -3.83 -15.55 10.81
N GLU A 147 -3.45 -15.19 12.02
CA GLU A 147 -2.05 -15.21 12.48
C GLU A 147 -1.49 -16.61 12.47
N THR A 148 -2.21 -17.58 13.05
CA THR A 148 -1.82 -19.00 13.02
C THR A 148 -1.61 -19.53 11.60
N MET A 149 -2.51 -19.18 10.66
CA MET A 149 -2.36 -19.60 9.27
C MET A 149 -1.15 -18.94 8.61
N ILE A 150 -0.91 -17.66 8.86
CA ILE A 150 0.26 -16.94 8.33
C ILE A 150 1.56 -17.59 8.85
N GLU A 151 1.66 -17.85 10.14
CA GLU A 151 2.81 -18.52 10.75
C GLU A 151 3.06 -19.92 10.16
N GLN A 152 2.02 -20.71 9.98
CA GLN A 152 2.13 -22.06 9.44
C GLN A 152 2.49 -22.12 7.95
N LYS A 153 2.12 -21.12 7.17
CA LYS A 153 2.26 -21.12 5.69
C LYS A 153 3.38 -20.25 5.16
N THR A 154 4.11 -19.54 6.03
CA THR A 154 5.17 -18.64 5.60
C THR A 154 6.38 -18.70 6.52
N GLU A 155 7.56 -18.43 5.96
CA GLU A 155 8.85 -18.40 6.66
C GLU A 155 9.51 -17.01 6.58
N SER A 156 8.84 -16.04 5.96
CA SER A 156 9.40 -14.71 5.74
C SER A 156 8.36 -13.63 5.58
N TYR A 157 8.79 -12.38 5.75
CA TYR A 157 7.91 -11.20 5.76
C TYR A 157 7.04 -11.05 4.51
N TYR A 158 7.61 -11.12 3.30
CA TYR A 158 6.84 -10.77 2.09
C TYR A 158 5.67 -11.72 1.81
N PRO A 159 5.81 -13.05 1.84
CA PRO A 159 4.68 -13.96 1.70
C PRO A 159 3.63 -13.79 2.80
N ALA A 160 4.04 -13.54 4.04
CA ALA A 160 3.14 -13.29 5.16
C ALA A 160 2.35 -11.98 4.96
N HIS A 161 3.04 -10.91 4.56
CA HIS A 161 2.43 -9.64 4.23
C HIS A 161 1.45 -9.75 3.05
N ASP A 162 1.80 -10.48 1.98
CA ASP A 162 0.92 -10.70 0.83
C ASP A 162 -0.37 -11.46 1.24
N MET A 163 -0.27 -12.43 2.17
CA MET A 163 -1.44 -13.10 2.77
C MET A 163 -2.35 -12.11 3.51
N LYS A 164 -1.77 -11.24 4.34
CA LYS A 164 -2.50 -10.18 5.05
C LYS A 164 -3.18 -9.21 4.08
N VAL A 165 -2.48 -8.77 3.03
CA VAL A 165 -2.99 -7.85 2.00
C VAL A 165 -4.18 -8.46 1.27
N LEU A 166 -4.08 -9.72 0.81
CA LEU A 166 -5.20 -10.40 0.15
C LEU A 166 -6.43 -10.45 1.07
N MET A 167 -6.25 -10.87 2.32
CA MET A 167 -7.35 -10.94 3.27
C MET A 167 -7.98 -9.56 3.52
N SER A 168 -7.18 -8.49 3.55
CA SER A 168 -7.68 -7.10 3.64
C SER A 168 -8.57 -6.73 2.45
N HIS A 169 -8.24 -7.17 1.23
CA HIS A 169 -9.11 -6.97 0.07
C HIS A 169 -10.44 -7.72 0.21
N LEU A 170 -10.41 -8.96 0.73
CA LEU A 170 -11.63 -9.75 0.97
C LEU A 170 -12.52 -9.08 2.04
N TYR A 171 -11.94 -8.60 3.14
CA TYR A 171 -12.67 -7.80 4.15
C TYR A 171 -13.25 -6.52 3.56
N SER A 172 -12.53 -5.83 2.68
CA SER A 172 -13.03 -4.61 2.02
C SER A 172 -14.29 -4.89 1.17
N ILE A 173 -14.32 -6.03 0.47
CA ILE A 173 -15.49 -6.47 -0.28
C ILE A 173 -16.64 -6.83 0.67
N ALA A 174 -16.35 -7.55 1.75
CA ALA A 174 -17.35 -7.94 2.73
C ALA A 174 -17.96 -6.72 3.45
N ILE A 175 -17.16 -5.68 3.72
CA ILE A 175 -17.62 -4.39 4.29
C ILE A 175 -18.50 -3.66 3.28
N LYS A 176 -18.08 -3.56 2.00
CA LYS A 176 -18.89 -2.94 0.91
C LYS A 176 -20.25 -3.62 0.75
N LYS A 177 -20.31 -4.94 1.02
CA LYS A 177 -21.55 -5.75 0.99
C LYS A 177 -22.30 -5.76 2.33
N GLU A 178 -21.89 -5.01 3.32
CA GLU A 178 -22.48 -4.95 4.67
C GLU A 178 -22.48 -6.32 5.42
N ILE A 179 -21.61 -7.25 5.03
CA ILE A 179 -21.48 -8.60 5.64
C ILE A 179 -20.73 -8.50 6.98
N VAL A 180 -19.68 -7.70 7.03
CA VAL A 180 -18.91 -7.37 8.24
C VAL A 180 -18.80 -5.86 8.41
N HIS A 181 -18.51 -5.39 9.62
CA HIS A 181 -18.51 -3.96 9.95
C HIS A 181 -17.14 -3.32 9.99
N TYR A 182 -16.08 -4.12 10.09
CA TYR A 182 -14.69 -3.64 10.17
C TYR A 182 -13.74 -4.69 9.62
N ASN A 183 -12.55 -4.24 9.28
CA ASN A 183 -11.50 -5.08 8.75
C ASN A 183 -10.62 -5.64 9.89
N LYS A 184 -10.75 -6.93 10.16
CA LYS A 184 -9.98 -7.59 11.23
C LYS A 184 -8.49 -7.68 10.92
N THR A 185 -8.07 -7.55 9.66
CA THR A 185 -6.66 -7.63 9.30
C THR A 185 -5.84 -6.44 9.82
N GLU A 186 -6.49 -5.34 10.23
CA GLU A 186 -5.82 -4.23 10.88
C GLU A 186 -5.13 -4.64 12.19
N TYR A 187 -5.68 -5.67 12.86
CA TYR A 187 -5.19 -6.21 14.13
C TYR A 187 -4.33 -7.47 13.98
N VAL A 188 -4.10 -7.94 12.74
CA VAL A 188 -3.26 -9.11 12.47
C VAL A 188 -1.80 -8.67 12.47
N ASP A 189 -0.99 -9.30 13.28
CA ASP A 189 0.45 -9.11 13.26
C ASP A 189 1.12 -10.06 12.26
N VAL A 190 2.15 -9.54 11.59
CA VAL A 190 3.00 -10.35 10.72
C VAL A 190 4.22 -10.77 11.55
N PRO A 191 4.45 -12.09 11.76
CA PRO A 191 5.44 -12.58 12.72
C PRO A 191 6.89 -12.42 12.25
N PHE A 192 7.13 -11.66 11.19
CA PHE A 192 8.44 -11.44 10.60
C PHE A 192 8.72 -9.95 10.47
N ASP A 193 9.92 -9.54 10.81
CA ASP A 193 10.37 -8.17 10.54
C ASP A 193 10.52 -7.92 9.05
N ALA A 194 10.08 -6.74 8.61
CA ALA A 194 10.34 -6.29 7.25
C ALA A 194 11.85 -6.23 7.01
N PRO A 195 12.38 -6.88 5.96
CA PRO A 195 13.81 -6.87 5.70
C PRO A 195 14.29 -5.41 5.55
N LYS A 196 15.26 -5.03 6.38
CA LYS A 196 15.95 -3.74 6.21
C LYS A 196 16.78 -3.86 4.93
N ALA A 197 16.33 -3.21 3.87
CA ALA A 197 17.06 -3.19 2.62
C ALA A 197 18.45 -2.57 2.85
N LYS A 198 19.50 -3.38 2.88
CA LYS A 198 20.87 -2.90 2.66
C LYS A 198 20.95 -2.52 1.19
N ARG A 199 20.80 -1.23 0.91
CA ARG A 199 20.96 -0.71 -0.46
C ARG A 199 22.42 -0.52 -0.70
N GLU A 200 23.06 -1.55 -1.24
CA GLU A 200 24.43 -1.47 -1.72
C GLU A 200 24.43 -0.83 -3.10
N VAL A 201 25.42 0.02 -3.34
CA VAL A 201 25.62 0.72 -4.61
C VAL A 201 27.05 0.40 -5.03
N TRP A 202 27.28 0.17 -6.31
CA TRP A 202 28.62 0.01 -6.84
C TRP A 202 29.45 1.28 -6.65
N THR A 203 30.75 1.07 -6.49
CA THR A 203 31.72 2.18 -6.51
C THR A 203 32.08 2.54 -7.95
N GLN A 204 32.79 3.65 -8.13
CA GLN A 204 33.27 4.03 -9.46
C GLN A 204 34.30 3.00 -9.98
N GLU A 205 35.15 2.47 -9.11
CA GLU A 205 36.17 1.46 -9.46
C GLU A 205 35.50 0.17 -9.99
N GLU A 206 34.37 -0.25 -9.40
CA GLU A 206 33.61 -1.40 -9.88
C GLU A 206 33.03 -1.15 -11.29
N VAL A 207 32.54 0.05 -11.55
CA VAL A 207 32.06 0.42 -12.90
C VAL A 207 33.22 0.56 -13.89
N ASP A 208 34.38 1.01 -13.45
CA ASP A 208 35.59 1.06 -14.28
C ASP A 208 36.08 -0.36 -14.64
N ALA A 209 35.87 -1.35 -13.77
CA ALA A 209 36.13 -2.75 -14.10
C ALA A 209 35.18 -3.28 -15.20
N LEU A 210 33.91 -2.83 -15.24
CA LEU A 210 33.01 -3.15 -16.36
C LEU A 210 33.50 -2.57 -17.68
N TRP A 211 34.09 -1.37 -17.68
CA TRP A 211 34.68 -0.80 -18.90
C TRP A 211 35.85 -1.61 -19.43
N LYS A 212 36.69 -2.16 -18.56
CA LYS A 212 37.77 -3.07 -18.94
C LYS A 212 37.26 -4.41 -19.47
N ASP A 213 36.21 -4.96 -18.81
CA ASP A 213 35.58 -6.21 -19.26
C ASP A 213 34.90 -6.07 -20.64
N TYR A 214 34.30 -4.89 -20.91
CA TYR A 214 33.65 -4.61 -22.19
C TYR A 214 34.57 -4.74 -23.41
N GLU A 215 35.85 -4.47 -23.30
CA GLU A 215 36.82 -4.58 -24.40
C GLU A 215 36.83 -5.99 -25.02
N ALA A 216 36.67 -7.03 -24.19
CA ALA A 216 36.63 -8.41 -24.63
C ALA A 216 35.20 -9.00 -24.72
N HIS A 217 34.21 -8.43 -24.01
CA HIS A 217 32.90 -9.01 -23.82
C HIS A 217 31.79 -7.99 -24.15
N PRO A 218 31.24 -8.00 -25.37
CA PRO A 218 30.28 -6.99 -25.84
C PRO A 218 28.98 -6.91 -25.03
N PHE A 219 28.55 -8.00 -24.33
CA PHE A 219 27.34 -7.98 -23.51
C PHE A 219 27.45 -6.97 -22.37
N THR A 220 28.64 -6.72 -21.84
CA THR A 220 28.88 -5.76 -20.75
C THR A 220 28.43 -4.34 -21.11
N ALA A 221 28.31 -4.02 -22.40
CA ALA A 221 27.72 -2.76 -22.86
C ALA A 221 26.31 -2.53 -22.33
N TYR A 222 25.48 -3.56 -22.19
CA TYR A 222 24.13 -3.41 -21.64
C TYR A 222 24.15 -3.01 -20.17
N VAL A 223 25.08 -3.58 -19.40
CA VAL A 223 25.28 -3.24 -17.99
C VAL A 223 25.74 -1.79 -17.85
N LEU A 224 26.70 -1.36 -18.70
CA LEU A 224 27.19 0.03 -18.74
C LEU A 224 26.07 1.01 -19.14
N ILE A 225 25.25 0.67 -20.15
CA ILE A 225 24.09 1.50 -20.54
C ILE A 225 23.14 1.66 -19.35
N MET A 226 22.87 0.59 -18.61
CA MET A 226 22.04 0.68 -17.41
C MET A 226 22.66 1.57 -16.32
N CYS A 227 23.98 1.55 -16.15
CA CYS A 227 24.70 2.38 -15.20
C CYS A 227 24.71 3.87 -15.57
N TYR A 228 24.72 4.21 -16.85
CA TYR A 228 24.84 5.60 -17.32
C TYR A 228 23.54 6.21 -17.83
N ALA A 229 22.47 5.43 -18.00
CA ALA A 229 21.14 5.92 -18.35
C ALA A 229 20.09 5.63 -17.24
N GLY A 230 20.48 4.95 -16.17
CA GLY A 230 19.60 4.64 -15.05
C GLY A 230 18.44 3.71 -15.37
N LEU A 231 18.56 2.88 -16.42
CA LEU A 231 17.51 1.99 -16.91
C LEU A 231 17.33 0.77 -16.00
N ARG A 232 16.07 0.31 -15.93
CA ARG A 232 15.76 -1.05 -15.47
C ARG A 232 15.91 -2.03 -16.63
N TYR A 233 16.12 -3.33 -16.37
CA TYR A 233 16.09 -4.35 -17.42
C TYR A 233 14.83 -4.25 -18.28
N GLY A 234 13.64 -4.17 -17.68
CA GLY A 234 12.40 -4.08 -18.43
C GLY A 234 12.31 -2.84 -19.31
N GLU A 235 12.89 -1.70 -18.91
CA GLU A 235 12.96 -0.49 -19.74
C GLU A 235 13.93 -0.70 -20.91
N LEU A 236 15.13 -1.24 -20.63
CA LEU A 236 16.13 -1.53 -21.65
C LEU A 236 15.59 -2.46 -22.76
N SER A 237 14.81 -3.48 -22.39
CA SER A 237 14.25 -4.47 -23.33
C SER A 237 13.08 -3.95 -24.19
N THR A 238 12.56 -2.77 -23.87
CA THR A 238 11.43 -2.16 -24.59
C THR A 238 11.82 -1.02 -25.51
N ILE A 239 13.04 -0.49 -25.43
CA ILE A 239 13.51 0.61 -26.28
C ILE A 239 13.72 0.10 -27.70
N TYR A 240 13.01 0.70 -28.68
CA TYR A 240 13.21 0.46 -30.10
C TYR A 240 14.36 1.33 -30.61
N LEU A 241 15.09 0.84 -31.64
CA LEU A 241 16.20 1.60 -32.23
C LEU A 241 15.75 2.87 -32.91
N GLU A 242 14.52 2.90 -33.45
CA GLU A 242 13.88 4.08 -34.01
C GLU A 242 13.57 5.20 -33.01
N ASP A 243 13.49 4.83 -31.74
CA ASP A 243 13.25 5.76 -30.60
C ASP A 243 14.56 6.32 -30.00
N ILE A 244 15.72 6.05 -30.66
CA ILE A 244 17.03 6.51 -30.18
C ILE A 244 17.52 7.65 -31.06
N HIS A 245 17.66 8.84 -30.48
CA HIS A 245 18.10 10.07 -31.11
C HIS A 245 19.53 10.41 -30.66
N LEU A 246 20.54 9.76 -31.24
CA LEU A 246 21.93 9.90 -30.84
C LEU A 246 22.47 11.32 -31.01
N ASP A 247 22.09 11.98 -32.08
CA ASP A 247 22.55 13.36 -32.40
C ASP A 247 22.04 14.35 -31.33
N GLU A 248 20.83 14.12 -30.83
CA GLU A 248 20.19 14.93 -29.80
C GLU A 248 20.44 14.40 -28.37
N SER A 249 21.13 13.24 -28.24
CA SER A 249 21.55 12.64 -26.98
C SER A 249 20.42 12.19 -26.07
N TYR A 250 19.33 11.65 -26.62
CA TYR A 250 18.27 11.04 -25.85
C TYR A 250 17.69 9.78 -26.52
N MET A 251 16.93 9.01 -25.77
CA MET A 251 16.11 7.91 -26.25
C MET A 251 14.75 7.95 -25.56
N ILE A 252 13.70 7.46 -26.21
CA ILE A 252 12.36 7.39 -25.65
C ILE A 252 12.15 6.00 -25.04
N GLY A 253 11.65 5.96 -23.78
CA GLY A 253 11.44 4.68 -23.08
C GLY A 253 10.63 4.84 -21.80
N GLY A 254 10.54 3.73 -21.04
CA GLY A 254 9.82 3.65 -19.76
C GLY A 254 8.51 2.90 -19.84
N ILE A 255 8.22 2.05 -18.84
CA ILE A 255 7.08 1.11 -18.88
C ILE A 255 6.28 1.00 -17.58
N LYS A 256 6.75 1.54 -16.46
CA LYS A 256 6.22 1.14 -15.15
C LYS A 256 5.16 2.07 -14.56
N THR A 257 5.20 3.34 -14.86
CA THR A 257 4.30 4.36 -14.30
C THR A 257 3.84 5.30 -15.40
N GLU A 258 2.68 5.93 -15.25
CA GLU A 258 2.17 6.93 -16.19
C GLU A 258 3.21 8.05 -16.42
N ALA A 259 3.83 8.55 -15.36
CA ALA A 259 4.90 9.56 -15.44
C ALA A 259 6.23 9.03 -16.00
N GLY A 260 6.41 7.71 -16.08
CA GLY A 260 7.63 7.07 -16.58
C GLY A 260 7.51 6.49 -17.99
N THR A 261 6.30 6.47 -18.54
CA THR A 261 6.04 5.90 -19.88
C THR A 261 6.33 6.94 -20.94
N ASN A 262 7.05 6.53 -22.01
CA ASN A 262 7.43 7.41 -23.13
C ASN A 262 8.17 8.68 -22.69
N ARG A 263 9.03 8.57 -21.66
CA ARG A 263 9.87 9.68 -21.24
C ARG A 263 11.14 9.77 -22.07
N GLU A 264 11.67 10.96 -22.18
CA GLU A 264 13.00 11.20 -22.72
C GLU A 264 14.05 10.77 -21.69
N ILE A 265 14.93 9.87 -22.09
CA ILE A 265 16.02 9.34 -21.26
C ILE A 265 17.33 9.86 -21.84
N PRO A 266 18.04 10.76 -21.15
CA PRO A 266 19.31 11.31 -21.64
C PRO A 266 20.36 10.23 -21.84
N ILE A 267 21.11 10.32 -22.92
CA ILE A 267 22.23 9.43 -23.26
C ILE A 267 23.53 10.13 -22.86
N HIS A 268 24.22 9.56 -21.88
CA HIS A 268 25.54 10.05 -21.47
C HIS A 268 26.58 9.82 -22.57
N GLU A 269 27.47 10.78 -22.80
CA GLU A 269 28.48 10.74 -23.88
C GLU A 269 29.31 9.44 -23.91
N LYS A 270 29.68 8.91 -22.74
CA LYS A 270 30.47 7.66 -22.64
C LYS A 270 29.76 6.44 -23.26
N ILE A 271 28.43 6.40 -23.24
CA ILE A 271 27.69 5.24 -23.74
C ILE A 271 27.17 5.41 -25.18
N LYS A 272 27.26 6.60 -25.77
CA LYS A 272 26.90 6.84 -27.18
C LYS A 272 27.58 5.86 -28.14
N PRO A 273 28.91 5.62 -28.08
CA PRO A 273 29.57 4.69 -28.97
C PRO A 273 29.08 3.24 -28.82
N LEU A 274 28.67 2.85 -27.58
CA LEU A 274 28.12 1.53 -27.31
C LEU A 274 26.77 1.37 -28.01
N ILE A 275 25.88 2.35 -27.86
CA ILE A 275 24.55 2.36 -28.46
C ILE A 275 24.67 2.40 -29.99
N GLN A 276 25.53 3.25 -30.55
CA GLN A 276 25.77 3.36 -32.00
C GLN A 276 26.20 2.04 -32.60
N ARG A 277 27.08 1.27 -31.91
CA ARG A 277 27.45 -0.08 -32.35
C ARG A 277 26.26 -1.03 -32.40
N MET A 278 25.35 -0.93 -31.44
CA MET A 278 24.14 -1.77 -31.40
C MET A 278 23.14 -1.41 -32.50
N MET A 279 23.07 -0.13 -32.92
CA MET A 279 22.19 0.35 -33.97
C MET A 279 22.64 -0.13 -35.37
N ASN A 280 23.90 -0.43 -35.56
CA ASN A 280 24.47 -0.89 -36.86
C ASN A 280 24.08 -2.34 -37.20
N GLY A 281 23.28 -3.02 -36.37
CA GLY A 281 22.81 -4.39 -36.61
C GLY A 281 21.42 -4.47 -37.26
N ARG A 282 20.95 -5.71 -37.51
CA ARG A 282 19.58 -5.98 -38.02
C ARG A 282 18.52 -6.04 -36.89
N ARG A 283 18.80 -5.45 -35.77
CA ARG A 283 17.92 -5.47 -34.59
C ARG A 283 16.82 -4.41 -34.71
N LYS A 284 15.69 -4.67 -34.04
CA LYS A 284 14.62 -3.67 -33.90
C LYS A 284 14.69 -2.97 -32.55
N LYS A 285 15.20 -3.66 -31.53
CA LYS A 285 15.30 -3.14 -30.14
C LYS A 285 16.75 -3.06 -29.68
N LEU A 286 16.99 -2.18 -28.73
CA LEU A 286 18.29 -2.04 -28.08
C LEU A 286 18.74 -3.35 -27.44
N LEU A 287 17.82 -4.07 -26.78
CA LEU A 287 18.03 -5.42 -26.24
C LEU A 287 16.96 -6.37 -26.77
N GLU A 288 17.38 -7.43 -27.48
CA GLU A 288 16.52 -8.52 -27.96
C GLU A 288 16.89 -9.83 -27.23
N MET A 289 16.61 -9.85 -25.93
CA MET A 289 16.90 -11.00 -25.07
C MET A 289 15.78 -11.14 -24.04
N ASN A 290 15.39 -12.39 -23.71
CA ASN A 290 14.44 -12.63 -22.63
C ASN A 290 15.09 -12.41 -21.25
N GLU A 291 14.25 -12.31 -20.24
CA GLU A 291 14.68 -11.95 -18.88
C GLU A 291 15.68 -12.97 -18.28
N ASP A 292 15.40 -14.26 -18.43
CA ASP A 292 16.24 -15.32 -17.87
C ASP A 292 17.64 -15.30 -18.50
N ASN A 293 17.73 -15.19 -19.83
CA ASN A 293 19.00 -15.13 -20.54
C ASN A 293 19.79 -13.86 -20.20
N PHE A 294 19.08 -12.72 -20.03
CA PHE A 294 19.73 -11.49 -19.58
C PHE A 294 20.34 -11.66 -18.18
N TYR A 295 19.58 -12.22 -17.22
CA TYR A 295 20.08 -12.42 -15.87
C TYR A 295 21.27 -13.38 -15.84
N ASN A 296 21.25 -14.46 -16.63
CA ASN A 296 22.38 -15.37 -16.73
C ASN A 296 23.64 -14.65 -17.25
N ALA A 297 23.52 -13.93 -18.36
CA ALA A 297 24.65 -13.19 -18.93
C ALA A 297 25.11 -12.03 -18.02
N TYR A 298 24.18 -11.43 -17.28
CA TYR A 298 24.51 -10.42 -16.27
C TYR A 298 25.38 -10.99 -15.15
N TRP A 299 24.98 -12.12 -14.56
CA TRP A 299 25.75 -12.75 -13.48
C TRP A 299 27.12 -13.23 -13.96
N GLU A 300 27.19 -13.82 -15.14
CA GLU A 300 28.48 -14.16 -15.78
C GLU A 300 29.40 -12.93 -15.92
N THR A 301 28.82 -11.78 -16.29
CA THR A 301 29.56 -10.51 -16.39
C THR A 301 30.06 -10.03 -15.03
N ILE A 302 29.22 -10.09 -13.99
CA ILE A 302 29.58 -9.69 -12.63
C ILE A 302 30.72 -10.55 -12.08
N ASP A 303 30.61 -11.87 -12.25
CA ASP A 303 31.64 -12.82 -11.80
C ASP A 303 32.96 -12.60 -12.53
N ARG A 304 32.94 -12.47 -13.84
CA ARG A 304 34.13 -12.26 -14.69
C ARG A 304 34.82 -10.92 -14.39
N ALA A 305 34.05 -9.87 -14.16
CA ALA A 305 34.58 -8.55 -13.80
C ALA A 305 35.04 -8.48 -12.31
N GLY A 306 34.85 -9.53 -11.52
CA GLY A 306 35.24 -9.59 -10.11
C GLY A 306 34.42 -8.61 -9.22
N LEU A 307 33.17 -8.36 -9.55
CA LEU A 307 32.34 -7.40 -8.85
C LEU A 307 31.56 -8.06 -7.69
N ARG A 308 31.11 -7.24 -6.75
CA ARG A 308 30.16 -7.68 -5.73
C ARG A 308 28.86 -8.18 -6.38
N HIS A 309 28.31 -9.27 -5.86
CA HIS A 309 27.10 -9.93 -6.39
C HIS A 309 25.85 -9.10 -6.08
N LEU A 310 25.66 -7.99 -6.78
CA LEU A 310 24.52 -7.08 -6.63
C LEU A 310 23.60 -7.18 -7.86
N PRO A 311 22.27 -7.12 -7.66
CA PRO A 311 21.30 -7.32 -8.74
C PRO A 311 21.34 -6.19 -9.79
N PRO A 312 20.82 -6.40 -11.02
CA PRO A 312 20.84 -5.38 -12.11
C PRO A 312 20.26 -4.01 -11.71
N HIS A 313 19.35 -3.98 -10.74
CA HIS A 313 18.82 -2.72 -10.24
C HIS A 313 19.85 -1.81 -9.58
N THR A 314 20.99 -2.37 -9.19
CA THR A 314 22.14 -1.62 -8.66
C THR A 314 22.73 -0.65 -9.67
N CYS A 315 22.68 -0.94 -10.97
CA CYS A 315 23.04 0.00 -12.04
C CYS A 315 22.28 1.33 -11.90
N ARG A 316 20.99 1.21 -11.69
CA ARG A 316 20.12 2.38 -11.51
C ARG A 316 20.38 3.09 -10.17
N HIS A 317 20.69 2.36 -9.10
CA HIS A 317 21.12 2.96 -7.84
C HIS A 317 22.42 3.74 -8.00
N PHE A 318 23.38 3.18 -8.73
CA PHE A 318 24.63 3.86 -9.05
C PHE A 318 24.38 5.17 -9.79
N PHE A 319 23.59 5.14 -10.87
CA PHE A 319 23.25 6.33 -11.68
C PHE A 319 22.68 7.46 -10.83
N PHE A 320 21.63 7.22 -10.05
CA PHE A 320 21.01 8.26 -9.25
C PHE A 320 21.86 8.71 -8.07
N SER A 321 22.67 7.82 -7.49
CA SER A 321 23.63 8.22 -6.46
C SER A 321 24.69 9.17 -7.02
N ARG A 322 25.19 8.90 -8.23
CA ARG A 322 26.13 9.78 -8.93
C ARG A 322 25.50 11.14 -9.25
N MET A 323 24.31 11.18 -9.85
CA MET A 323 23.62 12.46 -10.09
C MET A 323 23.48 13.29 -8.83
N THR A 324 23.17 12.64 -7.71
CA THR A 324 23.03 13.34 -6.41
C THR A 324 24.38 13.83 -5.89
N SER A 325 25.44 13.03 -5.99
CA SER A 325 26.81 13.44 -5.56
C SER A 325 27.34 14.62 -6.38
N GLU A 326 27.00 14.67 -7.67
CA GLU A 326 27.35 15.79 -8.57
C GLU A 326 26.45 17.02 -8.38
N GLY A 327 25.52 16.99 -7.42
CA GLY A 327 24.67 18.14 -7.07
C GLY A 327 23.55 18.44 -8.07
N VAL A 328 23.15 17.46 -8.89
CA VAL A 328 22.03 17.64 -9.82
C VAL A 328 20.74 17.91 -9.06
N GLN A 329 19.95 18.87 -9.53
CA GLN A 329 18.69 19.26 -8.89
C GLN A 329 17.72 18.08 -8.79
N GLY A 330 17.06 17.93 -7.63
CA GLY A 330 16.16 16.82 -7.36
C GLY A 330 14.99 16.68 -8.33
N GLY A 331 14.49 17.77 -8.88
CA GLY A 331 13.46 17.77 -9.94
C GLY A 331 13.94 17.05 -11.20
N ILE A 332 15.14 17.35 -11.67
CA ILE A 332 15.75 16.71 -12.84
C ILE A 332 15.96 15.21 -12.59
N ILE A 333 16.46 14.85 -11.40
CA ILE A 333 16.65 13.43 -11.02
C ILE A 333 15.33 12.67 -11.03
N ALA A 334 14.23 13.27 -10.56
CA ALA A 334 12.91 12.65 -10.55
C ALA A 334 12.36 12.46 -11.96
N GLU A 335 12.51 13.45 -12.82
CA GLU A 335 12.05 13.44 -14.21
C GLU A 335 12.81 12.38 -15.03
N VAL A 336 14.14 12.40 -15.02
CA VAL A 336 14.98 11.38 -15.64
C VAL A 336 14.65 9.99 -15.11
N GLY A 337 14.33 9.87 -13.81
CA GLY A 337 13.91 8.62 -13.19
C GLY A 337 12.51 8.16 -13.54
N GLY A 338 11.65 9.00 -14.10
CA GLY A 338 10.23 8.71 -14.27
C GLY A 338 9.51 8.48 -12.95
N HIS A 339 9.86 9.26 -11.91
CA HIS A 339 9.24 9.19 -10.60
C HIS A 339 8.28 10.37 -10.40
N ALA A 340 7.04 10.08 -10.03
CA ALA A 340 6.04 11.12 -9.72
C ALA A 340 6.45 12.03 -8.54
N ASN A 341 7.40 11.59 -7.70
CA ASN A 341 7.89 12.36 -6.56
C ASN A 341 9.37 12.09 -6.31
N TYR A 342 10.17 13.17 -6.16
CA TYR A 342 11.60 13.09 -5.84
C TYR A 342 11.89 12.35 -4.52
N LEU A 343 10.99 12.41 -3.55
CA LEU A 343 11.12 11.63 -2.31
C LEU A 343 11.21 10.12 -2.56
N THR A 344 10.61 9.64 -3.63
CA THR A 344 10.75 8.23 -4.06
C THR A 344 12.18 7.93 -4.48
N THR A 345 12.84 8.85 -5.18
CA THR A 345 14.25 8.75 -5.58
C THR A 345 15.15 8.76 -4.35
N LEU A 346 14.99 9.73 -3.45
CA LEU A 346 15.78 9.83 -2.22
C LEU A 346 15.65 8.57 -1.36
N LYS A 347 14.43 8.14 -1.09
CA LYS A 347 14.18 6.96 -0.23
C LYS A 347 14.70 5.66 -0.84
N ASN A 348 14.63 5.53 -2.15
CA ASN A 348 14.82 4.23 -2.81
C ASN A 348 16.16 4.09 -3.52
N TYR A 349 16.79 5.17 -3.96
CA TYR A 349 17.95 5.10 -4.85
C TYR A 349 19.18 5.85 -4.36
N VAL A 350 19.05 6.85 -3.49
CA VAL A 350 20.15 7.75 -3.13
C VAL A 350 20.76 7.36 -1.79
N ARG A 351 22.07 7.08 -1.80
CA ARG A 351 22.89 6.99 -0.60
C ARG A 351 23.99 8.03 -0.70
N ILE A 352 23.87 9.08 0.09
CA ILE A 352 24.87 10.16 0.12
C ILE A 352 26.03 9.74 1.01
N PRO A 353 27.28 9.62 0.50
CA PRO A 353 28.46 9.33 1.29
C PRO A 353 28.70 10.37 2.39
N LEU A 354 29.36 9.95 3.47
CA LEU A 354 29.66 10.89 4.58
C LEU A 354 30.56 12.03 4.11
N ALA A 355 31.52 11.77 3.22
CA ALA A 355 32.41 12.79 2.66
C ALA A 355 31.64 13.88 1.93
N ASP A 356 30.62 13.53 1.14
CA ASP A 356 29.79 14.50 0.43
C ASP A 356 28.93 15.35 1.39
N LYS A 357 28.45 14.72 2.48
CA LYS A 357 27.73 15.46 3.54
C LYS A 357 28.64 16.49 4.20
N ILE A 358 29.87 16.10 4.54
CA ILE A 358 30.88 16.99 5.14
C ILE A 358 31.21 18.13 4.16
N ALA A 359 31.48 17.81 2.90
CA ALA A 359 31.78 18.82 1.87
C ALA A 359 30.62 19.82 1.67
N SER A 360 29.37 19.32 1.77
CA SER A 360 28.18 20.17 1.63
C SER A 360 27.99 21.09 2.82
N VAL A 361 28.23 20.63 4.05
CA VAL A 361 28.15 21.46 5.27
C VAL A 361 29.23 22.53 5.26
N ASN A 362 30.43 22.22 4.74
CA ASN A 362 31.53 23.20 4.67
C ASN A 362 31.34 24.28 3.58
N LYS A 363 30.28 24.22 2.78
CA LYS A 363 29.90 25.25 1.82
C LYS A 363 29.04 26.37 2.43
N ILE A 364 28.54 26.18 3.65
CA ILE A 364 27.76 27.17 4.42
C ILE A 364 28.73 27.99 5.29
#